data_3e4e3f302d2115ecb1d5846c35e70d98
#
_entry.id   3e4e3f302d2115ecb1d5846c35e70d98
#
_cell.length_a   1.000
_cell.length_b   1.000
_cell.length_c   1.000
_cell.angle_alpha   90.00
_cell.angle_beta   90.00
_cell.angle_gamma   90.00
#
_symmetry.space_group_name_H-M   'P 1'
#
loop_
_entity.id
_entity.type
_entity.pdbx_description
1 polymer ?
#
loop_
_entity_poly.entity_id
_entity_poly.type
_entity_poly.pdbx_seq_one_letter_code
_entity_poly.pdbx_strand_id
1 'polypeptide(L)'
;MLNVCLTTYPARVANVPRVLDSLRTQTILPDRFVITLCKADERLRHIFDNMPDVEVLIVDDDTKVWKKFLPAMDALHMKHDDLVLTVDDDKLYPPQMIADFMWAHSEFPDAPISGNHYWHNGLKCHCGGCSLVQPRHMAGWQKYYAYWKQLPSDDMFYTMLAARNKFAYMQTATNWERTATPFNEGQPYSVHGMVQQTYLRTAKLFGWI
;
A
#
# COMPACT_ATOMS: atom_id res chain seq x y z
N MET A 1 10.03 -11.70 7.15
CA MET A 1 10.09 -11.62 5.65
C MET A 1 9.66 -10.22 5.24
N LEU A 2 10.37 -9.59 4.28
CA LEU A 2 9.98 -8.29 3.72
C LEU A 2 9.30 -8.49 2.35
N ASN A 3 8.01 -8.20 2.30
CA ASN A 3 7.21 -8.30 1.08
C ASN A 3 6.97 -6.89 0.53
N VAL A 4 7.18 -6.67 -0.76
CA VAL A 4 6.75 -5.44 -1.42
C VAL A 4 5.45 -5.71 -2.17
N CYS A 5 4.38 -5.03 -1.80
CA CYS A 5 3.03 -5.26 -2.32
C CYS A 5 2.54 -4.07 -3.14
N LEU A 6 2.04 -4.35 -4.33
CA LEU A 6 1.41 -3.36 -5.19
C LEU A 6 0.19 -3.94 -5.90
N THR A 7 -0.60 -3.07 -6.49
CA THR A 7 -1.68 -3.42 -7.39
C THR A 7 -1.62 -2.58 -8.63
N THR A 8 -2.18 -3.09 -9.72
CA THR A 8 -2.25 -2.37 -10.99
C THR A 8 -3.56 -2.71 -11.71
N TYR A 9 -3.77 -2.08 -12.86
CA TYR A 9 -4.92 -2.27 -13.73
C TYR A 9 -4.51 -2.04 -15.20
N PRO A 10 -5.36 -2.36 -16.20
CA PRO A 10 -4.95 -2.38 -17.61
C PRO A 10 -4.26 -1.12 -18.12
N ALA A 11 -4.71 0.07 -17.68
CA ALA A 11 -4.13 1.33 -18.16
C ALA A 11 -2.72 1.62 -17.60
N ARG A 12 -2.29 0.96 -16.51
CA ARG A 12 -1.01 1.22 -15.84
C ARG A 12 -0.05 0.03 -15.82
N VAL A 13 -0.52 -1.16 -16.13
CA VAL A 13 0.28 -2.40 -16.02
C VAL A 13 1.61 -2.33 -16.80
N ALA A 14 1.66 -1.60 -17.90
CA ALA A 14 2.87 -1.41 -18.68
C ALA A 14 4.00 -0.69 -17.92
N ASN A 15 3.67 0.04 -16.86
CA ASN A 15 4.65 0.73 -16.01
C ASN A 15 5.27 -0.20 -14.96
N VAL A 16 4.57 -1.26 -14.56
CA VAL A 16 4.97 -2.12 -13.44
C VAL A 16 6.37 -2.71 -13.58
N PRO A 17 6.82 -3.21 -14.75
CA PRO A 17 8.20 -3.69 -14.90
C PRO A 17 9.23 -2.64 -14.49
N ARG A 18 9.05 -1.38 -14.89
CA ARG A 18 9.96 -0.27 -14.54
C ARG A 18 9.91 0.05 -13.04
N VAL A 19 8.73 -0.05 -12.42
CA VAL A 19 8.59 0.10 -10.96
C VAL A 19 9.39 -1.00 -10.26
N LEU A 20 9.20 -2.27 -10.67
CA LEU A 20 9.95 -3.40 -10.12
C LEU A 20 11.45 -3.26 -10.30
N ASP A 21 11.91 -2.79 -11.47
CA ASP A 21 13.34 -2.55 -11.72
C ASP A 21 13.91 -1.51 -10.75
N SER A 22 13.16 -0.43 -10.45
CA SER A 22 13.59 0.55 -9.44
C SER A 22 13.66 -0.03 -8.03
N LEU A 23 12.80 -1.01 -7.74
CA LEU A 23 12.78 -1.70 -6.45
C LEU A 23 13.85 -2.80 -6.34
N ARG A 24 14.27 -3.39 -7.46
CA ARG A 24 15.39 -4.34 -7.54
C ARG A 24 16.76 -3.68 -7.36
N THR A 25 16.83 -2.35 -7.54
CA THR A 25 18.07 -1.58 -7.32
C THR A 25 18.18 -1.00 -5.92
N GLN A 26 17.32 -1.39 -5.00
CA GLN A 26 17.36 -0.94 -3.61
C GLN A 26 18.61 -1.46 -2.88
N THR A 27 19.13 -0.69 -1.94
CA THR A 27 20.29 -1.09 -1.12
C THR A 27 19.96 -2.21 -0.13
N ILE A 28 18.70 -2.36 0.25
CA ILE A 28 18.14 -3.53 0.93
C ILE A 28 17.09 -4.12 0.02
N LEU A 29 17.26 -5.39 -0.36
CA LEU A 29 16.34 -6.07 -1.26
C LEU A 29 15.18 -6.67 -0.49
N PRO A 30 13.95 -6.65 -1.05
CA PRO A 30 12.83 -7.41 -0.50
C PRO A 30 13.02 -8.91 -0.76
N ASP A 31 12.35 -9.72 0.06
CA ASP A 31 12.33 -11.18 -0.14
C ASP A 31 11.47 -11.58 -1.35
N ARG A 32 10.41 -10.80 -1.66
CA ARG A 32 9.56 -11.00 -2.84
C ARG A 32 8.73 -9.76 -3.17
N PHE A 33 8.26 -9.72 -4.42
CA PHE A 33 7.23 -8.79 -4.88
C PHE A 33 5.88 -9.49 -4.99
N VAL A 34 4.82 -8.85 -4.53
CA VAL A 34 3.45 -9.36 -4.62
C VAL A 34 2.61 -8.38 -5.44
N ILE A 35 2.08 -8.85 -6.55
CA ILE A 35 1.19 -8.07 -7.41
C ILE A 35 -0.21 -8.63 -7.31
N THR A 36 -1.15 -7.83 -6.78
CA THR A 36 -2.54 -8.26 -6.68
C THR A 36 -3.36 -7.70 -7.83
N LEU A 37 -3.96 -8.59 -8.62
CA LEU A 37 -4.90 -8.27 -9.70
C LEU A 37 -6.31 -8.73 -9.32
N CYS A 38 -7.33 -8.07 -9.86
CA CYS A 38 -8.68 -8.61 -9.77
C CYS A 38 -8.92 -9.66 -10.87
N LYS A 39 -9.91 -10.53 -10.67
CA LYS A 39 -10.28 -11.61 -11.60
C LYS A 39 -10.55 -11.09 -13.02
N ALA A 40 -11.17 -9.93 -13.16
CA ALA A 40 -11.43 -9.30 -14.45
C ALA A 40 -10.15 -8.96 -15.23
N ASP A 41 -9.03 -8.76 -14.51
CA ASP A 41 -7.72 -8.38 -15.06
C ASP A 41 -6.71 -9.54 -15.04
N GLU A 42 -7.14 -10.77 -14.71
CA GLU A 42 -6.27 -11.95 -14.59
C GLU A 42 -5.41 -12.18 -15.83
N ARG A 43 -5.92 -11.83 -17.02
CA ARG A 43 -5.16 -11.91 -18.27
C ARG A 43 -3.84 -11.14 -18.26
N LEU A 44 -3.69 -10.15 -17.38
CA LEU A 44 -2.46 -9.36 -17.26
C LEU A 44 -1.34 -10.14 -16.55
N ARG A 45 -1.65 -11.27 -15.94
CA ARG A 45 -0.69 -12.12 -15.24
C ARG A 45 0.50 -12.51 -16.13
N HIS A 46 0.26 -12.76 -17.42
CA HIS A 46 1.30 -13.17 -18.36
C HIS A 46 2.48 -12.17 -18.47
N ILE A 47 2.27 -10.90 -18.12
CA ILE A 47 3.33 -9.88 -18.12
C ILE A 47 4.43 -10.22 -17.11
N PHE A 48 4.08 -11.02 -16.08
CA PHE A 48 4.96 -11.35 -14.95
C PHE A 48 5.49 -12.79 -15.01
N ASP A 49 5.12 -13.59 -16.02
CA ASP A 49 5.47 -15.05 -16.09
C ASP A 49 6.98 -15.31 -16.08
N ASN A 50 7.79 -14.37 -16.56
CA ASN A 50 9.24 -14.47 -16.59
C ASN A 50 9.95 -13.73 -15.43
N MET A 51 9.23 -13.40 -14.36
CA MET A 51 9.74 -12.69 -13.20
C MET A 51 9.68 -13.60 -11.96
N PRO A 52 10.74 -14.39 -11.67
CA PRO A 52 10.70 -15.42 -10.63
C PRO A 52 10.59 -14.86 -9.20
N ASP A 53 10.90 -13.58 -9.01
CA ASP A 53 10.79 -12.83 -7.78
C ASP A 53 9.40 -12.20 -7.56
N VAL A 54 8.49 -12.37 -8.54
CA VAL A 54 7.14 -11.79 -8.51
C VAL A 54 6.09 -12.87 -8.29
N GLU A 55 5.30 -12.71 -7.25
CA GLU A 55 4.12 -13.52 -6.99
C GLU A 55 2.86 -12.74 -7.41
N VAL A 56 2.07 -13.31 -8.33
CA VAL A 56 0.81 -12.69 -8.79
C VAL A 56 -0.36 -13.35 -8.09
N LEU A 57 -1.07 -12.54 -7.30
CA LEU A 57 -2.28 -12.94 -6.61
C LEU A 57 -3.51 -12.46 -7.38
N ILE A 58 -4.48 -13.35 -7.58
CA ILE A 58 -5.77 -13.02 -8.18
C ILE A 58 -6.83 -12.98 -7.09
N VAL A 59 -7.57 -11.87 -7.00
CA VAL A 59 -8.71 -11.70 -6.09
C VAL A 59 -10.00 -11.53 -6.89
N ASP A 60 -11.12 -11.99 -6.35
CA ASP A 60 -12.40 -12.00 -7.05
C ASP A 60 -12.90 -10.57 -7.34
N ASP A 61 -12.85 -9.71 -6.36
CA ASP A 61 -13.37 -8.35 -6.45
C ASP A 61 -12.28 -7.32 -6.80
N ASP A 62 -12.64 -6.34 -7.64
CA ASP A 62 -11.80 -5.16 -7.85
C ASP A 62 -12.00 -4.15 -6.72
N THR A 63 -11.36 -4.38 -5.60
CA THR A 63 -11.38 -3.48 -4.44
C THR A 63 -10.44 -2.27 -4.58
N LYS A 64 -10.06 -1.95 -5.82
CA LYS A 64 -9.18 -0.81 -6.15
C LYS A 64 -7.86 -0.87 -5.38
N VAL A 65 -7.48 0.23 -4.73
CA VAL A 65 -6.23 0.34 -3.96
C VAL A 65 -6.16 -0.61 -2.76
N TRP A 66 -7.30 -1.06 -2.22
CA TRP A 66 -7.34 -1.97 -1.07
C TRP A 66 -6.76 -3.35 -1.38
N LYS A 67 -6.87 -3.80 -2.65
CA LYS A 67 -6.30 -5.08 -3.06
C LYS A 67 -4.77 -5.10 -3.04
N LYS A 68 -4.12 -3.92 -2.92
CA LYS A 68 -2.67 -3.77 -2.87
C LYS A 68 -2.03 -4.76 -1.89
N PHE A 69 -2.56 -4.87 -0.67
CA PHE A 69 -2.01 -5.83 0.28
C PHE A 69 -3.03 -6.50 1.23
N LEU A 70 -4.20 -5.92 1.51
CA LEU A 70 -5.13 -6.50 2.48
C LEU A 70 -5.54 -7.95 2.14
N PRO A 71 -5.98 -8.27 0.90
CA PRO A 71 -6.22 -9.66 0.53
C PRO A 71 -4.95 -10.51 0.48
N ALA A 72 -3.80 -9.90 0.16
CA ALA A 72 -2.54 -10.62 0.10
C ALA A 72 -2.10 -11.16 1.47
N MET A 73 -2.38 -10.43 2.56
CA MET A 73 -2.08 -10.92 3.91
C MET A 73 -2.73 -12.27 4.20
N ASP A 74 -4.00 -12.41 3.84
CA ASP A 74 -4.76 -13.63 4.10
C ASP A 74 -4.39 -14.74 3.12
N ALA A 75 -4.36 -14.43 1.82
CA ALA A 75 -4.09 -15.40 0.77
C ALA A 75 -2.68 -16.00 0.84
N LEU A 76 -1.71 -15.23 1.29
CA LEU A 76 -0.31 -15.65 1.44
C LEU A 76 0.03 -16.11 2.86
N HIS A 77 -0.97 -16.20 3.74
CA HIS A 77 -0.78 -16.59 5.14
C HIS A 77 0.36 -15.83 5.83
N MET A 78 0.43 -14.53 5.60
CA MET A 78 1.48 -13.69 6.19
C MET A 78 1.42 -13.75 7.71
N LYS A 79 2.59 -13.92 8.33
CA LYS A 79 2.71 -13.95 9.79
C LYS A 79 2.53 -12.56 10.36
N HIS A 80 2.17 -12.47 11.63
CA HIS A 80 1.95 -11.22 12.34
C HIS A 80 3.11 -10.22 12.21
N ASP A 81 4.34 -10.73 12.16
CA ASP A 81 5.57 -9.93 12.14
C ASP A 81 6.21 -9.84 10.75
N ASP A 82 5.58 -10.41 9.72
CA ASP A 82 6.04 -10.19 8.35
C ASP A 82 5.93 -8.69 8.02
N LEU A 83 6.93 -8.18 7.33
CA LEU A 83 6.94 -6.80 6.89
C LEU A 83 6.33 -6.68 5.50
N VAL A 84 5.45 -5.73 5.33
CA VAL A 84 4.80 -5.41 4.06
C VAL A 84 5.05 -3.96 3.73
N LEU A 85 5.84 -3.70 2.70
CA LEU A 85 6.00 -2.37 2.13
C LEU A 85 5.01 -2.22 0.98
N THR A 86 4.05 -1.32 1.13
CA THR A 86 3.14 -0.97 0.05
C THR A 86 3.77 0.06 -0.87
N VAL A 87 3.59 -0.09 -2.17
CA VAL A 87 4.08 0.86 -3.19
C VAL A 87 3.01 1.06 -4.26
N ASP A 88 3.11 2.17 -4.99
CA ASP A 88 2.24 2.47 -6.13
C ASP A 88 2.86 1.99 -7.44
N ASP A 89 2.02 1.77 -8.45
CA ASP A 89 2.39 1.27 -9.77
C ASP A 89 2.78 2.38 -10.76
N ASP A 90 2.87 3.63 -10.28
CA ASP A 90 3.08 4.82 -11.11
C ASP A 90 4.28 5.68 -10.68
N LYS A 91 5.21 5.11 -9.91
CA LYS A 91 6.38 5.83 -9.39
C LYS A 91 7.66 5.00 -9.51
N LEU A 92 8.79 5.67 -9.72
CA LEU A 92 10.13 5.09 -9.58
C LEU A 92 10.69 5.44 -8.19
N TYR A 93 11.19 4.46 -7.49
CA TYR A 93 11.65 4.60 -6.11
C TYR A 93 13.18 4.67 -6.04
N PRO A 94 13.74 5.70 -5.33
CA PRO A 94 15.18 5.83 -5.15
C PRO A 94 15.79 4.65 -4.38
N PRO A 95 17.07 4.31 -4.62
CA PRO A 95 17.71 3.10 -4.08
C PRO A 95 17.76 2.97 -2.56
N GLN A 96 17.65 4.08 -1.81
CA GLN A 96 17.72 4.09 -0.34
C GLN A 96 16.37 3.94 0.36
N MET A 97 15.27 3.91 -0.39
CA MET A 97 13.93 3.95 0.21
C MET A 97 13.69 2.79 1.19
N ILE A 98 13.94 1.56 0.76
CA ILE A 98 13.73 0.39 1.64
C ILE A 98 14.64 0.45 2.87
N ALA A 99 15.90 0.87 2.72
CA ALA A 99 16.83 1.00 3.84
C ALA A 99 16.33 2.01 4.88
N ASP A 100 15.75 3.13 4.44
CA ASP A 100 15.21 4.16 5.34
C ASP A 100 13.98 3.63 6.11
N PHE A 101 13.11 2.85 5.45
CA PHE A 101 12.01 2.17 6.13
C PHE A 101 12.47 1.13 7.14
N MET A 102 13.49 0.35 6.79
CA MET A 102 14.05 -0.67 7.69
C MET A 102 14.75 -0.05 8.88
N TRP A 103 15.46 1.08 8.67
CA TRP A 103 16.02 1.85 9.77
C TRP A 103 14.94 2.37 10.71
N ALA A 104 13.89 3.03 10.17
CA ALA A 104 12.80 3.52 10.99
C ALA A 104 12.07 2.40 11.74
N HIS A 105 11.93 1.22 11.13
CA HIS A 105 11.37 0.03 11.79
C HIS A 105 12.28 -0.47 12.91
N SER A 106 13.60 -0.40 12.79
CA SER A 106 14.51 -0.81 13.87
C SER A 106 14.38 0.09 15.09
N GLU A 107 14.10 1.38 14.90
CA GLU A 107 13.86 2.33 15.99
C GLU A 107 12.44 2.18 16.60
N PHE A 108 11.46 1.79 15.79
CA PHE A 108 10.04 1.68 16.15
C PHE A 108 9.44 0.34 15.68
N PRO A 109 9.87 -0.81 16.25
CA PRO A 109 9.54 -2.13 15.70
C PRO A 109 8.03 -2.49 15.77
N ASP A 110 7.29 -1.84 16.65
CA ASP A 110 5.86 -2.06 16.81
C ASP A 110 4.99 -1.06 16.02
N ALA A 111 5.58 -0.04 15.41
CA ALA A 111 4.82 0.98 14.72
C ALA A 111 4.71 0.70 13.21
N PRO A 112 3.57 0.97 12.57
CA PRO A 112 3.54 1.13 11.14
C PRO A 112 4.31 2.39 10.74
N ILE A 113 5.10 2.30 9.66
CA ILE A 113 5.96 3.39 9.18
C ILE A 113 5.39 3.93 7.88
N SER A 114 5.30 5.25 7.75
CA SER A 114 4.85 5.89 6.50
C SER A 114 5.97 6.70 5.86
N GLY A 115 6.06 6.62 4.54
CA GLY A 115 6.97 7.45 3.75
C GLY A 115 6.48 8.89 3.55
N ASN A 116 5.24 9.18 3.90
CA ASN A 116 4.63 10.50 3.87
C ASN A 116 3.41 10.58 4.77
N HIS A 117 3.01 11.81 5.06
CA HIS A 117 1.71 12.10 5.68
C HIS A 117 1.11 13.39 5.12
N TYR A 118 -0.20 13.53 5.29
CA TYR A 118 -0.92 14.78 5.04
C TYR A 118 -1.98 15.01 6.12
N TRP A 119 -2.40 16.25 6.27
CA TRP A 119 -3.45 16.62 7.22
C TRP A 119 -4.77 16.75 6.50
N HIS A 120 -5.81 16.12 7.03
CA HIS A 120 -7.16 16.27 6.54
C HIS A 120 -8.14 16.44 7.71
N ASN A 121 -8.79 17.60 7.78
CA ASN A 121 -9.75 17.94 8.84
C ASN A 121 -9.22 17.65 10.28
N GLY A 122 -7.96 17.96 10.54
CA GLY A 122 -7.33 17.72 11.85
C GLY A 122 -6.84 16.30 12.10
N LEU A 123 -7.08 15.35 11.17
CA LEU A 123 -6.51 14.01 11.21
C LEU A 123 -5.21 13.95 10.39
N LYS A 124 -4.16 13.44 10.99
CA LYS A 124 -2.92 13.10 10.28
C LYS A 124 -3.10 11.75 9.60
N CYS A 125 -3.21 11.78 8.27
CA CYS A 125 -3.34 10.58 7.43
C CYS A 125 -1.96 10.18 6.89
N HIS A 126 -1.70 8.90 6.81
CA HIS A 126 -0.45 8.33 6.34
C HIS A 126 -0.63 7.70 4.96
N CYS A 127 0.37 7.84 4.11
CA CYS A 127 0.29 7.41 2.72
C CYS A 127 0.27 5.88 2.59
N GLY A 128 -0.81 5.34 2.05
CA GLY A 128 -0.94 3.90 1.77
C GLY A 128 -0.11 3.42 0.58
N GLY A 129 0.33 4.34 -0.28
CA GLY A 129 1.20 4.05 -1.43
C GLY A 129 2.68 3.97 -1.12
N CYS A 130 3.08 4.25 0.13
CA CYS A 130 4.45 4.16 0.60
C CYS A 130 4.46 3.97 2.12
N SER A 131 4.12 2.77 2.58
CA SER A 131 4.03 2.44 4.00
C SER A 131 4.56 1.05 4.29
N LEU A 132 5.37 0.93 5.35
CA LEU A 132 5.80 -0.35 5.91
C LEU A 132 4.88 -0.71 7.07
N VAL A 133 4.17 -1.82 6.93
CA VAL A 133 3.20 -2.29 7.90
C VAL A 133 3.42 -3.76 8.21
N GLN A 134 2.80 -4.23 9.29
CA GLN A 134 2.73 -5.65 9.64
C GLN A 134 1.26 -6.08 9.65
N PRO A 135 0.92 -7.35 9.35
CA PRO A 135 -0.46 -7.84 9.38
C PRO A 135 -1.20 -7.52 10.67
N ARG A 136 -0.53 -7.54 11.82
CA ARG A 136 -1.13 -7.18 13.12
C ARG A 136 -1.68 -5.75 13.17
N HIS A 137 -1.07 -4.81 12.44
CA HIS A 137 -1.57 -3.43 12.39
C HIS A 137 -2.94 -3.32 11.74
N MET A 138 -3.25 -4.25 10.84
CA MET A 138 -4.49 -4.29 10.05
C MET A 138 -5.44 -5.39 10.48
N ALA A 139 -5.26 -5.97 11.66
CA ALA A 139 -6.11 -7.04 12.17
C ALA A 139 -7.60 -6.65 12.16
N GLY A 140 -8.44 -7.56 11.69
CA GLY A 140 -9.89 -7.36 11.61
C GLY A 140 -10.36 -6.50 10.43
N TRP A 141 -9.52 -6.24 9.44
CA TRP A 141 -9.88 -5.50 8.23
C TRP A 141 -11.07 -6.10 7.49
N GLN A 142 -11.26 -7.42 7.56
CA GLN A 142 -12.34 -8.16 6.90
C GLN A 142 -13.73 -7.64 7.29
N LYS A 143 -13.88 -7.12 8.52
CA LYS A 143 -15.12 -6.52 9.00
C LYS A 143 -15.57 -5.31 8.17
N TYR A 144 -14.63 -4.69 7.48
CA TYR A 144 -14.84 -3.49 6.69
C TYR A 144 -14.85 -3.76 5.20
N TYR A 145 -14.63 -4.99 4.78
CA TYR A 145 -14.53 -5.37 3.36
C TYR A 145 -15.74 -4.91 2.53
N ALA A 146 -16.96 -5.07 3.08
CA ALA A 146 -18.18 -4.65 2.39
C ALA A 146 -18.26 -3.13 2.09
N TYR A 147 -17.44 -2.33 2.78
CA TYR A 147 -17.46 -0.87 2.66
C TYR A 147 -16.43 -0.31 1.66
N TRP A 148 -15.60 -1.16 1.03
CA TRP A 148 -14.54 -0.70 0.14
C TRP A 148 -15.02 0.25 -0.96
N LYS A 149 -16.23 0.03 -1.51
CA LYS A 149 -16.84 0.90 -2.52
C LYS A 149 -17.14 2.31 -2.01
N GLN A 150 -17.26 2.46 -0.70
CA GLN A 150 -17.57 3.73 -0.04
C GLN A 150 -16.30 4.43 0.46
N LEU A 151 -15.17 3.73 0.47
CA LEU A 151 -13.89 4.19 0.99
C LEU A 151 -12.81 4.07 -0.11
N PRO A 152 -12.82 4.96 -1.09
CA PRO A 152 -11.96 4.85 -2.28
C PRO A 152 -10.47 5.08 -1.98
N SER A 153 -10.12 5.68 -0.83
CA SER A 153 -8.74 5.90 -0.41
C SER A 153 -8.33 4.88 0.67
N ASP A 154 -7.18 4.28 0.47
CA ASP A 154 -6.55 3.37 1.43
C ASP A 154 -5.84 4.11 2.57
N ASP A 155 -5.26 5.28 2.32
CA ASP A 155 -4.48 6.06 3.28
C ASP A 155 -5.21 6.27 4.61
N MET A 156 -6.41 6.81 4.53
CA MET A 156 -7.22 7.10 5.70
C MET A 156 -7.70 5.82 6.38
N PHE A 157 -8.08 4.83 5.58
CA PHE A 157 -8.53 3.55 6.12
C PHE A 157 -7.42 2.86 6.92
N TYR A 158 -6.21 2.78 6.37
CA TYR A 158 -5.08 2.17 7.06
C TYR A 158 -4.71 2.94 8.33
N THR A 159 -4.72 4.28 8.26
CA THR A 159 -4.47 5.11 9.45
C THR A 159 -5.47 4.83 10.57
N MET A 160 -6.75 4.80 10.24
CA MET A 160 -7.81 4.61 11.24
C MET A 160 -7.84 3.18 11.77
N LEU A 161 -7.58 2.19 10.92
CA LEU A 161 -7.54 0.79 11.35
C LEU A 161 -6.36 0.52 12.27
N ALA A 162 -5.17 1.04 11.96
CA ALA A 162 -4.02 0.95 12.83
C ALA A 162 -4.29 1.62 14.19
N ALA A 163 -4.86 2.82 14.19
CA ALA A 163 -5.22 3.54 15.42
C ALA A 163 -6.26 2.76 16.26
N ARG A 164 -7.26 2.14 15.63
CA ARG A 164 -8.22 1.25 16.30
C ARG A 164 -7.53 0.06 16.96
N ASN A 165 -6.52 -0.48 16.33
CA ASN A 165 -5.70 -1.57 16.83
C ASN A 165 -4.61 -1.09 17.82
N LYS A 166 -4.66 0.19 18.24
CA LYS A 166 -3.76 0.85 19.19
C LYS A 166 -2.32 1.05 18.70
N PHE A 167 -2.13 1.14 17.39
CA PHE A 167 -0.85 1.47 16.79
C PHE A 167 -0.84 2.91 16.28
N ALA A 168 0.24 3.63 16.55
CA ALA A 168 0.50 4.95 16.02
C ALA A 168 1.51 4.87 14.88
N TYR A 169 1.20 5.51 13.75
CA TYR A 169 2.14 5.62 12.63
C TYR A 169 3.35 6.49 12.99
N MET A 170 4.52 5.99 12.63
CA MET A 170 5.75 6.77 12.56
C MET A 170 6.03 7.16 11.10
N GLN A 171 6.94 8.10 10.90
CA GLN A 171 7.31 8.55 9.56
C GLN A 171 8.80 8.37 9.34
N THR A 172 9.20 7.99 8.12
CA THR A 172 10.60 8.04 7.69
C THR A 172 11.13 9.47 7.71
N ALA A 173 12.42 9.64 7.87
CA ALA A 173 13.06 10.97 7.80
C ALA A 173 12.87 11.62 6.42
N THR A 174 12.94 10.83 5.37
CA THR A 174 12.71 11.25 3.99
C THR A 174 11.24 11.14 3.62
N ASN A 175 10.72 12.14 2.93
CA ASN A 175 9.37 12.08 2.34
C ASN A 175 9.43 11.32 1.00
N TRP A 176 9.33 10.00 1.07
CA TRP A 176 9.48 9.12 -0.10
C TRP A 176 8.39 9.28 -1.14
N GLU A 177 7.18 9.69 -0.74
CA GLU A 177 6.08 9.99 -1.66
C GLU A 177 6.43 11.13 -2.62
N ARG A 178 7.15 12.15 -2.13
CA ARG A 178 7.60 13.30 -2.94
C ARG A 178 8.91 13.06 -3.65
N THR A 179 9.75 12.18 -3.12
CA THR A 179 11.08 11.88 -3.66
C THR A 179 11.00 10.86 -4.80
N ALA A 180 10.00 9.98 -4.79
CA ALA A 180 9.74 9.06 -5.89
C ALA A 180 9.37 9.84 -7.16
N THR A 181 9.86 9.40 -8.31
CA THR A 181 9.59 10.03 -9.62
C THR A 181 8.27 9.46 -10.17
N PRO A 182 7.21 10.27 -10.31
CA PRO A 182 5.95 9.80 -10.85
C PRO A 182 6.04 9.61 -12.37
N PHE A 183 5.26 8.66 -12.90
CA PHE A 183 4.95 8.61 -14.32
C PHE A 183 3.84 9.62 -14.62
N ASN A 184 4.07 10.52 -15.55
CA ASN A 184 3.10 11.58 -15.90
C ASN A 184 1.90 11.07 -16.71
N GLU A 185 1.83 9.79 -17.03
CA GLU A 185 0.80 9.21 -17.89
C GLU A 185 -0.30 8.52 -17.09
N GLY A 186 -1.56 8.90 -17.39
CA GLY A 186 -2.74 8.14 -16.96
C GLY A 186 -3.22 8.36 -15.53
N GLN A 187 -3.14 9.57 -15.00
CA GLN A 187 -3.78 9.91 -13.72
C GLN A 187 -5.29 10.14 -13.92
N PRO A 188 -6.17 9.16 -13.68
CA PRO A 188 -7.62 9.35 -13.87
C PRO A 188 -8.32 10.01 -12.69
N TYR A 189 -7.64 10.35 -11.59
CA TYR A 189 -8.28 10.81 -10.36
C TYR A 189 -7.74 12.14 -9.88
N SER A 190 -8.60 13.17 -9.84
CA SER A 190 -8.36 14.34 -9.00
C SER A 190 -8.63 13.96 -7.55
N VAL A 191 -7.60 13.81 -6.78
CA VAL A 191 -7.62 13.28 -5.41
C VAL A 191 -8.41 14.18 -4.42
N HIS A 192 -8.51 15.48 -4.66
CA HIS A 192 -8.98 16.46 -3.65
C HIS A 192 -10.45 16.30 -3.25
N GLY A 193 -11.37 16.03 -4.17
CA GLY A 193 -12.79 15.86 -3.83
C GLY A 193 -13.11 14.52 -3.15
N MET A 194 -12.34 13.48 -3.47
CA MET A 194 -12.54 12.14 -2.93
C MET A 194 -12.08 12.00 -1.47
N VAL A 195 -11.02 12.71 -1.09
CA VAL A 195 -10.43 12.64 0.26
C VAL A 195 -11.43 13.10 1.33
N GLN A 196 -12.15 14.19 1.09
CA GLN A 196 -13.12 14.72 2.07
C GLN A 196 -14.30 13.76 2.31
N GLN A 197 -14.85 13.18 1.25
CA GLN A 197 -15.94 12.22 1.36
C GLN A 197 -15.48 10.93 2.06
N THR A 198 -14.27 10.48 1.76
CA THR A 198 -13.66 9.31 2.39
C THR A 198 -13.48 9.54 3.88
N TYR A 199 -13.00 10.71 4.31
CA TYR A 199 -12.84 11.04 5.72
C TYR A 199 -14.13 10.87 6.51
N LEU A 200 -15.21 11.55 6.10
CA LEU A 200 -16.48 11.52 6.80
C LEU A 200 -17.07 10.09 6.87
N ARG A 201 -16.98 9.34 5.78
CA ARG A 201 -17.46 7.96 5.74
C ARG A 201 -16.63 7.04 6.62
N THR A 202 -15.30 7.18 6.58
CA THR A 202 -14.40 6.37 7.40
C THR A 202 -14.56 6.70 8.88
N ALA A 203 -14.63 7.98 9.25
CA ALA A 203 -14.84 8.41 10.62
C ALA A 203 -16.15 7.86 11.22
N LYS A 204 -17.25 7.90 10.43
CA LYS A 204 -18.54 7.28 10.81
C LYS A 204 -18.41 5.77 10.98
N LEU A 205 -17.73 5.09 10.05
CA LEU A 205 -17.54 3.64 10.11
C LEU A 205 -16.80 3.20 11.37
N PHE A 206 -15.84 4.00 11.82
CA PHE A 206 -15.09 3.73 13.05
C PHE A 206 -15.74 4.31 14.31
N GLY A 207 -16.88 5.01 14.20
CA GLY A 207 -17.60 5.61 15.33
C GLY A 207 -16.85 6.79 15.98
N TRP A 208 -16.12 7.56 15.19
CA TRP A 208 -15.36 8.73 15.66
C TRP A 208 -16.18 10.03 15.55
N ILE A 209 -17.23 10.04 14.74
CA ILE A 209 -18.23 11.11 14.60
C ILE A 209 -19.62 10.52 14.36
#